data_0a40033e6e376060977fa3df7625faa7
#
_entry.id   0a40033e6e376060977fa3df7625faa7
#
_cell.length_a   1.000
_cell.length_b   1.000
_cell.length_c   1.000
_cell.angle_alpha   90.00
_cell.angle_beta   90.00
_cell.angle_gamma   90.00
#
_symmetry.space_group_name_H-M   'P 1'
#
loop_
_entity.id
_entity.type
_entity.pdbx_description
1 polymer ?
#
loop_
_entity_poly.entity_id
_entity_poly.type
_entity_poly.pdbx_seq_one_letter_code
_entity_poly.pdbx_strand_id
1 'polypeptide(L)'
;MPDIKVPMFSFAIIADTHIMPAGVSDTAPYKVLNKANQRIRKVVEDLKVQDPKFVVHLGDMVRPFPALSNYDDVCRLALSIFEGIPFPVHYLPGNHDIGDKHIASAPAPQVSDIFLEKYKKHFGPTFGAFDHQGIHFITLNASVINSGLSEEADQWV
;
A
#
# COMPACT_ATOMS: atom_id res chain seq x y z
N MET A 1 39.21 1.96 -15.20
CA MET A 1 37.72 1.97 -15.24
C MET A 1 37.24 1.88 -13.80
N PRO A 2 36.29 2.69 -13.34
CA PRO A 2 35.77 2.49 -12.00
C PRO A 2 35.15 1.09 -11.93
N ASP A 3 35.46 0.34 -10.87
CA ASP A 3 34.83 -0.95 -10.58
C ASP A 3 33.32 -0.73 -10.48
N ILE A 4 32.57 -1.21 -11.46
CA ILE A 4 31.11 -1.25 -11.39
C ILE A 4 30.77 -2.30 -10.33
N LYS A 5 30.48 -1.84 -9.10
CA LYS A 5 30.01 -2.74 -8.06
C LYS A 5 28.66 -3.31 -8.50
N VAL A 6 28.61 -4.60 -8.69
CA VAL A 6 27.34 -5.30 -8.94
C VAL A 6 26.47 -5.14 -7.69
N PRO A 7 25.21 -4.68 -7.79
CA PRO A 7 24.34 -4.57 -6.64
C PRO A 7 24.09 -5.96 -6.02
N MET A 8 24.01 -6.03 -4.71
CA MET A 8 23.71 -7.30 -4.00
C MET A 8 22.35 -7.86 -4.42
N PHE A 9 21.36 -7.00 -4.55
CA PHE A 9 20.01 -7.31 -5.00
C PHE A 9 19.27 -6.02 -5.41
N SER A 10 18.12 -6.16 -6.01
CA SER A 10 17.19 -5.07 -6.26
C SER A 10 15.84 -5.37 -5.62
N PHE A 11 15.12 -4.34 -5.21
CA PHE A 11 13.73 -4.41 -4.79
C PHE A 11 12.95 -3.25 -5.41
N ALA A 12 11.63 -3.37 -5.47
CA ALA A 12 10.79 -2.32 -6.03
C ALA A 12 9.98 -1.63 -4.92
N ILE A 13 9.76 -0.33 -5.10
CA ILE A 13 8.84 0.46 -4.28
C ILE A 13 7.75 0.98 -5.19
N ILE A 14 6.49 0.81 -4.79
CA ILE A 14 5.31 1.35 -5.46
C ILE A 14 4.41 2.05 -4.43
N ALA A 15 3.62 3.01 -4.88
CA ALA A 15 2.65 3.74 -4.06
C ALA A 15 1.48 4.23 -4.90
N ASP A 16 0.40 4.64 -4.25
CA ASP A 16 -0.69 5.41 -4.86
C ASP A 16 -1.33 4.72 -6.08
N THR A 17 -1.52 3.42 -5.99
CA THR A 17 -2.12 2.64 -7.08
C THR A 17 -3.61 2.94 -7.26
N HIS A 18 -4.31 3.36 -6.20
CA HIS A 18 -5.70 3.79 -6.20
C HIS A 18 -6.61 2.87 -7.03
N ILE A 19 -6.51 1.56 -6.82
CA ILE A 19 -7.31 0.57 -7.54
C ILE A 19 -8.79 0.86 -7.32
N MET A 20 -9.55 0.84 -8.41
CA MET A 20 -10.96 1.22 -8.44
C MET A 20 -11.88 0.02 -8.62
N PRO A 21 -13.14 0.11 -8.17
CA PRO A 21 -14.15 -0.88 -8.52
C PRO A 21 -14.26 -1.05 -10.04
N ALA A 22 -14.50 -2.27 -10.50
CA ALA A 22 -14.68 -2.54 -11.92
C ALA A 22 -15.91 -1.79 -12.46
N GLY A 23 -15.74 -1.17 -13.63
CA GLY A 23 -16.84 -0.48 -14.32
C GLY A 23 -17.25 0.88 -13.73
N VAL A 24 -16.59 1.36 -12.69
CA VAL A 24 -16.84 2.67 -12.08
C VAL A 24 -15.85 3.69 -12.63
N SER A 25 -16.38 4.84 -13.07
CA SER A 25 -15.57 6.01 -13.40
C SER A 25 -15.48 6.92 -12.17
N ASP A 26 -14.28 7.39 -11.84
CA ASP A 26 -14.11 8.41 -10.81
C ASP A 26 -14.63 9.76 -11.34
N THR A 27 -15.45 10.41 -10.55
CA THR A 27 -15.96 11.76 -10.82
C THR A 27 -14.99 12.86 -10.37
N ALA A 28 -13.88 12.47 -9.73
CA ALA A 28 -12.83 13.40 -9.35
C ALA A 28 -12.24 14.14 -10.58
N PRO A 29 -11.74 15.37 -10.40
CA PRO A 29 -11.22 16.18 -11.51
C PRO A 29 -10.02 15.55 -12.23
N TYR A 30 -9.42 14.52 -11.65
CA TYR A 30 -8.26 13.82 -12.20
C TYR A 30 -8.68 12.61 -13.03
N LYS A 31 -9.00 12.82 -14.31
CA LYS A 31 -9.35 11.74 -15.28
C LYS A 31 -8.32 10.60 -15.33
N VAL A 32 -7.13 10.85 -14.86
CA VAL A 32 -6.04 9.86 -14.78
C VAL A 32 -6.40 8.66 -13.88
N LEU A 33 -7.24 8.85 -12.87
CA LEU A 33 -7.68 7.80 -11.96
C LEU A 33 -8.49 6.71 -12.67
N ASN A 34 -9.22 7.05 -13.72
CA ASN A 34 -9.96 6.05 -14.53
C ASN A 34 -9.04 5.02 -15.22
N LYS A 35 -7.71 5.26 -15.24
CA LYS A 35 -6.71 4.34 -15.77
C LYS A 35 -5.96 3.59 -14.68
N ALA A 36 -6.30 3.77 -13.41
CA ALA A 36 -5.57 3.19 -12.28
C ALA A 36 -5.40 1.66 -12.43
N ASN A 37 -6.50 0.94 -12.64
CA ASN A 37 -6.47 -0.52 -12.79
C ASN A 37 -5.66 -0.99 -14.02
N GLN A 38 -5.68 -0.24 -15.11
CA GLN A 38 -4.86 -0.57 -16.29
C GLN A 38 -3.37 -0.34 -16.00
N ARG A 39 -3.05 0.76 -15.31
CA ARG A 39 -1.66 1.12 -14.98
C ARG A 39 -1.03 0.12 -14.02
N ILE A 40 -1.73 -0.26 -12.95
CA ILE A 40 -1.16 -1.21 -12.01
C ILE A 40 -0.92 -2.58 -12.65
N ARG A 41 -1.80 -3.05 -13.55
CA ARG A 41 -1.55 -4.29 -14.31
C ARG A 41 -0.29 -4.18 -15.16
N LYS A 42 -0.05 -3.02 -15.80
CA LYS A 42 1.18 -2.79 -16.56
C LYS A 42 2.41 -2.77 -15.64
N VAL A 43 2.31 -2.14 -14.47
CA VAL A 43 3.38 -2.15 -13.46
C VAL A 43 3.70 -3.57 -13.01
N VAL A 44 2.68 -4.41 -12.76
CA VAL A 44 2.87 -5.82 -12.40
C VAL A 44 3.63 -6.59 -13.49
N GLU A 45 3.29 -6.37 -14.76
CA GLU A 45 4.04 -7.01 -15.88
C GLU A 45 5.49 -6.50 -15.95
N ASP A 46 5.71 -5.22 -15.75
CA ASP A 46 7.07 -4.64 -15.73
C ASP A 46 7.89 -5.18 -14.53
N LEU A 47 7.27 -5.34 -13.36
CA LEU A 47 7.91 -5.95 -12.19
C LEU A 47 8.37 -7.39 -12.47
N LYS A 48 7.56 -8.20 -13.16
CA LYS A 48 7.95 -9.56 -13.57
C LYS A 48 9.19 -9.57 -14.47
N VAL A 49 9.32 -8.55 -15.33
CA VAL A 49 10.50 -8.41 -16.21
C VAL A 49 11.73 -7.95 -15.44
N GLN A 50 11.55 -7.04 -14.45
CA GLN A 50 12.66 -6.51 -13.63
C GLN A 50 13.16 -7.51 -12.59
N ASP A 51 12.36 -8.50 -12.23
CA ASP A 51 12.66 -9.58 -11.26
C ASP A 51 13.27 -9.07 -9.94
N PRO A 52 12.62 -8.11 -9.23
CA PRO A 52 13.09 -7.67 -7.94
C PRO A 52 12.95 -8.80 -6.90
N LYS A 53 13.73 -8.75 -5.81
CA LYS A 53 13.65 -9.77 -4.76
C LYS A 53 12.38 -9.66 -3.93
N PHE A 54 11.82 -8.46 -3.82
CA PHE A 54 10.53 -8.18 -3.19
C PHE A 54 10.01 -6.81 -3.65
N VAL A 55 8.76 -6.54 -3.34
CA VAL A 55 8.10 -5.25 -3.57
C VAL A 55 7.67 -4.69 -2.21
N VAL A 56 7.79 -3.37 -2.02
CA VAL A 56 7.16 -2.65 -0.92
C VAL A 56 6.11 -1.71 -1.50
N HIS A 57 4.86 -1.89 -1.10
CA HIS A 57 3.78 -0.97 -1.43
C HIS A 57 3.57 0.01 -0.28
N LEU A 58 3.78 1.31 -0.53
CA LEU A 58 3.76 2.36 0.48
C LEU A 58 2.37 2.94 0.78
N GLY A 59 1.32 2.24 0.32
CA GLY A 59 -0.05 2.64 0.64
C GLY A 59 -0.80 3.32 -0.50
N ASP A 60 -2.04 3.72 -0.19
CA ASP A 60 -3.05 4.17 -1.14
C ASP A 60 -3.29 3.14 -2.25
N MET A 61 -3.43 1.88 -1.81
CA MET A 61 -3.63 0.74 -2.71
C MET A 61 -4.99 0.80 -3.39
N VAL A 62 -6.01 1.18 -2.65
CA VAL A 62 -7.39 1.22 -3.12
C VAL A 62 -7.95 2.64 -3.11
N ARG A 63 -8.89 2.93 -4.00
CA ARG A 63 -9.52 4.25 -4.09
C ARG A 63 -10.61 4.47 -3.04
N PRO A 64 -11.50 3.51 -2.74
CA PRO A 64 -12.52 3.68 -1.71
C PRO A 64 -11.90 3.70 -0.31
N PHE A 65 -12.41 4.57 0.56
CA PHE A 65 -12.07 4.57 1.97
C PHE A 65 -12.73 3.40 2.71
N PRO A 66 -12.21 2.95 3.85
CA PRO A 66 -12.76 1.82 4.62
C PRO A 66 -14.20 2.02 5.10
N ALA A 67 -14.69 3.26 5.15
CA ALA A 67 -16.08 3.57 5.48
C ALA A 67 -17.07 3.15 4.38
N LEU A 68 -16.62 2.97 3.14
CA LEU A 68 -17.48 2.65 2.01
C LEU A 68 -17.75 1.15 1.92
N SER A 69 -18.96 0.79 1.50
CA SER A 69 -19.42 -0.61 1.43
C SER A 69 -18.66 -1.46 0.43
N ASN A 70 -18.05 -0.85 -0.59
CA ASN A 70 -17.29 -1.54 -1.63
C ASN A 70 -15.78 -1.66 -1.32
N TYR A 71 -15.32 -1.21 -0.15
CA TYR A 71 -13.90 -1.25 0.23
C TYR A 71 -13.34 -2.68 0.19
N ASP A 72 -14.01 -3.63 0.85
CA ASP A 72 -13.56 -5.03 0.89
C ASP A 72 -13.49 -5.68 -0.50
N ASP A 73 -14.40 -5.34 -1.41
CA ASP A 73 -14.40 -5.86 -2.78
C ASP A 73 -13.18 -5.35 -3.57
N VAL A 74 -12.86 -4.07 -3.38
CA VAL A 74 -11.72 -3.47 -4.07
C VAL A 74 -10.40 -3.94 -3.47
N CYS A 75 -10.32 -4.20 -2.16
CA CYS A 75 -9.17 -4.84 -1.54
C CYS A 75 -8.91 -6.24 -2.14
N ARG A 76 -9.96 -7.05 -2.32
CA ARG A 76 -9.83 -8.35 -3.00
C ARG A 76 -9.37 -8.21 -4.45
N LEU A 77 -9.90 -7.22 -5.17
CA LEU A 77 -9.43 -6.93 -6.53
C LEU A 77 -7.95 -6.54 -6.54
N ALA A 78 -7.51 -5.70 -5.60
CA ALA A 78 -6.11 -5.31 -5.47
C ALA A 78 -5.21 -6.54 -5.26
N LEU A 79 -5.53 -7.39 -4.30
CA LEU A 79 -4.79 -8.63 -4.04
C LEU A 79 -4.74 -9.52 -5.28
N SER A 80 -5.85 -9.70 -6.00
CA SER A 80 -5.88 -10.52 -7.22
C SER A 80 -4.96 -9.99 -8.34
N ILE A 81 -4.71 -8.69 -8.38
CA ILE A 81 -3.77 -8.09 -9.33
C ILE A 81 -2.32 -8.45 -8.94
N PHE A 82 -2.02 -8.50 -7.65
CA PHE A 82 -0.68 -8.83 -7.14
C PHE A 82 -0.40 -10.33 -7.03
N GLU A 83 -1.42 -11.20 -7.01
CA GLU A 83 -1.25 -12.68 -6.96
C GLU A 83 -0.36 -13.25 -8.08
N GLY A 84 -0.29 -12.56 -9.21
CA GLY A 84 0.56 -12.98 -10.34
C GLY A 84 2.04 -12.63 -10.19
N ILE A 85 2.48 -12.04 -9.08
CA ILE A 85 3.87 -11.66 -8.83
C ILE A 85 4.60 -12.81 -8.14
N PRO A 86 5.77 -13.28 -8.67
CA PRO A 86 6.45 -14.46 -8.14
C PRO A 86 7.34 -14.19 -6.90
N PHE A 87 7.29 -13.01 -6.32
CA PHE A 87 8.10 -12.59 -5.18
C PHE A 87 7.25 -11.90 -4.10
N PRO A 88 7.74 -11.79 -2.84
CA PRO A 88 6.99 -11.19 -1.74
C PRO A 88 6.58 -9.74 -2.01
N VAL A 89 5.38 -9.38 -1.57
CA VAL A 89 4.90 -8.00 -1.54
C VAL A 89 4.61 -7.63 -0.09
N HIS A 90 5.30 -6.60 0.40
CA HIS A 90 5.10 -6.03 1.73
C HIS A 90 4.19 -4.80 1.59
N TYR A 91 3.07 -4.81 2.30
CA TYR A 91 2.07 -3.75 2.22
C TYR A 91 2.16 -2.84 3.44
N LEU A 92 2.21 -1.52 3.20
CA LEU A 92 1.98 -0.50 4.21
C LEU A 92 0.69 0.26 3.85
N PRO A 93 -0.07 0.74 4.84
CA PRO A 93 -1.26 1.51 4.56
C PRO A 93 -0.95 2.97 4.24
N GLY A 94 -1.71 3.54 3.32
CA GLY A 94 -1.88 4.97 3.13
C GLY A 94 -3.21 5.47 3.73
N ASN A 95 -3.51 6.74 3.55
CA ASN A 95 -4.73 7.33 4.12
C ASN A 95 -6.02 6.83 3.45
N HIS A 96 -5.98 6.40 2.20
CA HIS A 96 -7.12 5.74 1.57
C HIS A 96 -7.38 4.35 2.15
N ASP A 97 -6.35 3.68 2.64
CA ASP A 97 -6.45 2.30 3.12
C ASP A 97 -6.96 2.21 4.56
N ILE A 98 -6.66 3.20 5.43
CA ILE A 98 -6.98 3.15 6.87
C ILE A 98 -7.59 4.44 7.45
N GLY A 99 -7.75 5.47 6.63
CA GLY A 99 -8.13 6.81 7.08
C GLY A 99 -6.93 7.73 7.28
N ASP A 100 -7.22 9.02 7.41
CA ASP A 100 -6.22 10.08 7.51
C ASP A 100 -5.81 10.34 8.97
N LYS A 101 -4.72 11.07 9.14
CA LYS A 101 -4.27 11.55 10.45
C LYS A 101 -5.35 12.43 11.10
N HIS A 102 -5.30 12.55 12.43
CA HIS A 102 -6.18 13.41 13.21
C HIS A 102 -5.85 14.89 13.03
N ILE A 103 -6.04 15.41 11.81
CA ILE A 103 -5.87 16.83 11.48
C ILE A 103 -7.16 17.38 10.87
N ALA A 104 -7.51 18.63 11.24
CA ALA A 104 -8.80 19.23 10.86
C ALA A 104 -8.98 19.42 9.34
N SER A 105 -7.91 19.46 8.57
CA SER A 105 -7.93 19.65 7.11
C SER A 105 -7.82 18.36 6.30
N ALA A 106 -7.84 17.19 6.95
CA ALA A 106 -7.70 15.92 6.27
C ALA A 106 -8.87 15.65 5.31
N PRO A 107 -8.63 15.27 4.06
CA PRO A 107 -9.68 15.01 3.09
C PRO A 107 -10.40 13.68 3.30
N ALA A 108 -9.78 12.74 4.01
CA ALA A 108 -10.32 11.42 4.31
C ALA A 108 -10.92 11.36 5.72
N PRO A 109 -11.79 10.37 6.02
CA PRO A 109 -12.15 10.05 7.40
C PRO A 109 -10.89 9.77 8.23
N GLN A 110 -10.94 10.16 9.51
CA GLN A 110 -9.81 9.91 10.42
C GLN A 110 -9.60 8.42 10.64
N VAL A 111 -8.34 8.02 10.82
CA VAL A 111 -7.95 6.66 11.16
C VAL A 111 -8.66 6.20 12.45
N SER A 112 -9.07 4.94 12.48
CA SER A 112 -9.75 4.31 13.62
C SER A 112 -9.44 2.83 13.71
N ASP A 113 -9.63 2.22 14.89
CA ASP A 113 -9.44 0.78 15.08
C ASP A 113 -10.24 -0.06 14.08
N ILE A 114 -11.47 0.34 13.78
CA ILE A 114 -12.33 -0.35 12.81
C ILE A 114 -11.67 -0.35 11.41
N PHE A 115 -11.06 0.75 11.02
CA PHE A 115 -10.41 0.86 9.71
C PHE A 115 -9.09 0.07 9.68
N LEU A 116 -8.33 0.10 10.78
CA LEU A 116 -7.12 -0.72 10.92
C LEU A 116 -7.45 -2.21 10.82
N GLU A 117 -8.49 -2.69 11.50
CA GLU A 117 -8.91 -4.09 11.45
C GLU A 117 -9.39 -4.50 10.03
N LYS A 118 -10.11 -3.62 9.32
CA LYS A 118 -10.47 -3.88 7.92
C LYS A 118 -9.24 -4.03 7.02
N TYR A 119 -8.26 -3.16 7.18
CA TYR A 119 -7.00 -3.23 6.45
C TYR A 119 -6.26 -4.54 6.76
N LYS A 120 -6.05 -4.83 8.05
CA LYS A 120 -5.32 -6.03 8.51
C LYS A 120 -5.90 -7.32 7.98
N LYS A 121 -7.22 -7.40 7.85
CA LYS A 121 -7.92 -8.56 7.29
C LYS A 121 -7.49 -8.89 5.86
N HIS A 122 -7.12 -7.89 5.07
CA HIS A 122 -6.76 -8.06 3.66
C HIS A 122 -5.25 -8.08 3.43
N PHE A 123 -4.53 -7.13 4.05
CA PHE A 123 -3.14 -6.85 3.72
C PHE A 123 -2.13 -7.23 4.82
N GLY A 124 -2.63 -7.66 5.97
CA GLY A 124 -1.78 -8.01 7.11
C GLY A 124 -1.41 -6.80 7.99
N PRO A 125 -0.32 -6.90 8.77
CA PRO A 125 0.07 -5.86 9.71
C PRO A 125 0.26 -4.49 9.06
N THR A 126 -0.01 -3.42 9.82
CA THR A 126 0.17 -2.04 9.37
C THR A 126 1.60 -1.53 9.51
N PHE A 127 2.43 -2.23 10.26
CA PHE A 127 3.86 -1.99 10.45
C PHE A 127 4.58 -3.31 10.70
N GLY A 128 5.90 -3.32 10.64
CA GLY A 128 6.66 -4.55 10.88
C GLY A 128 8.14 -4.42 10.52
N ALA A 129 8.83 -5.55 10.50
CA ALA A 129 10.20 -5.64 10.05
C ALA A 129 10.44 -6.98 9.35
N PHE A 130 11.41 -7.01 8.46
CA PHE A 130 11.88 -8.22 7.80
C PHE A 130 13.36 -8.10 7.41
N ASP A 131 14.02 -9.22 7.25
CA ASP A 131 15.42 -9.28 6.85
C ASP A 131 15.55 -9.80 5.42
N HIS A 132 16.45 -9.19 4.64
CA HIS A 132 16.82 -9.70 3.34
C HIS A 132 18.32 -9.50 3.07
N GLN A 133 19.04 -10.60 2.84
CA GLN A 133 20.48 -10.63 2.57
C GLN A 133 21.33 -9.79 3.54
N GLY A 134 21.03 -9.87 4.85
CA GLY A 134 21.77 -9.17 5.91
C GLY A 134 21.40 -7.70 6.08
N ILE A 135 20.37 -7.21 5.39
CA ILE A 135 19.79 -5.88 5.61
C ILE A 135 18.48 -6.03 6.35
N HIS A 136 18.32 -5.28 7.44
CA HIS A 136 17.10 -5.20 8.23
C HIS A 136 16.21 -4.08 7.71
N PHE A 137 14.98 -4.41 7.29
CA PHE A 137 13.99 -3.46 6.79
C PHE A 137 12.93 -3.24 7.87
N ILE A 138 12.66 -1.98 8.20
CA ILE A 138 11.60 -1.58 9.12
C ILE A 138 10.53 -0.83 8.33
N THR A 139 9.28 -1.23 8.51
CA THR A 139 8.11 -0.60 7.88
C THR A 139 7.25 0.04 8.97
N LEU A 140 6.93 1.33 8.82
CA LEU A 140 6.20 2.11 9.82
C LEU A 140 4.92 2.71 9.24
N ASN A 141 3.85 2.64 10.02
CA ASN A 141 2.58 3.30 9.72
C ASN A 141 2.56 4.72 10.30
N ALA A 142 2.90 5.71 9.48
CA ALA A 142 2.93 7.11 9.92
C ALA A 142 1.55 7.73 10.15
N SER A 143 0.46 7.11 9.70
CA SER A 143 -0.90 7.66 9.85
C SER A 143 -1.46 7.52 11.26
N VAL A 144 -0.94 6.59 12.07
CA VAL A 144 -1.38 6.39 13.46
C VAL A 144 -0.61 7.21 14.48
N ILE A 145 0.52 7.83 14.08
CA ILE A 145 1.33 8.67 14.99
C ILE A 145 0.47 9.85 15.51
N ASN A 146 0.39 10.01 16.82
CA ASN A 146 -0.44 11.01 17.50
C ASN A 146 -1.97 10.88 17.23
N SER A 147 -2.44 9.72 16.81
CA SER A 147 -3.86 9.49 16.61
C SER A 147 -4.62 9.13 17.89
N GLY A 148 -3.92 8.79 18.95
CA GLY A 148 -4.49 8.20 20.17
C GLY A 148 -4.76 6.68 20.03
N LEU A 149 -4.45 6.08 18.88
CA LEU A 149 -4.47 4.64 18.64
C LEU A 149 -3.10 4.04 19.00
N SER A 150 -2.69 4.28 20.22
CA SER A 150 -1.30 4.27 20.68
C SER A 150 -0.62 2.89 20.73
N GLU A 151 -1.38 1.80 20.78
CA GLU A 151 -0.75 0.47 20.90
C GLU A 151 0.17 0.10 19.73
N GLU A 152 -0.14 0.59 18.53
CA GLU A 152 0.70 0.30 17.36
C GLU A 152 1.85 1.29 17.16
N ALA A 153 1.65 2.56 17.50
CA ALA A 153 2.70 3.59 17.33
C ALA A 153 3.75 3.55 18.44
N ASP A 154 3.34 3.32 19.69
CA ASP A 154 4.22 3.37 20.86
C ASP A 154 5.11 2.12 21.00
N GLN A 155 4.82 1.03 20.31
CA GLN A 155 5.66 -0.17 20.34
C GLN A 155 6.97 -0.05 19.53
N TRP A 156 7.09 0.99 18.69
CA TRP A 156 8.21 1.16 17.75
C TRP A 156 9.00 2.46 17.97
N VAL A 157 8.65 3.27 18.95
CA VAL A 157 9.33 4.51 19.36
C VAL A 157 9.90 4.36 20.75
#